data_9eb698e12a52ffa4eaa2cc129f730247
#
_entry.id   9eb698e12a52ffa4eaa2cc129f730247
#
_cell.length_a   1.000
_cell.length_b   1.000
_cell.length_c   1.000
_cell.angle_alpha   90.00
_cell.angle_beta   90.00
_cell.angle_gamma   90.00
#
_symmetry.space_group_name_H-M   'P 1'
#
loop_
_entity.id
_entity.type
_entity.pdbx_description
1 polymer ?
#
loop_
_entity_poly.entity_id
_entity_poly.type
_entity_poly.pdbx_seq_one_letter_code
_entity_poly.pdbx_strand_id
1 'polypeptide(L)'
;LYTHPPEPGPDIEKARSAALEIVSSGHTALKMDTMMHSLHGGNIGFLDGEISPEGAERAEHITAEVRDAVGPDIEILIDAHGRFNVPTAINLANKLEPYGIHWFEEPVPVESYHALQQVRESTNVRISVGERLHTRFEFVPIFENNLADYVMPDVTWTGGISELKKISTMAEAFYI
;
A
#
# COMPACT_ATOMS: atom_id res chain seq x y z
N LEU A 1 -3.49 -13.61 7.20
CA LEU A 1 -2.44 -13.77 6.18
C LEU A 1 -3.00 -13.31 4.83
N TYR A 2 -2.33 -12.42 4.13
CA TYR A 2 -2.75 -11.97 2.80
C TYR A 2 -1.91 -12.64 1.70
N THR A 3 -2.42 -12.56 0.47
CA THR A 3 -1.70 -12.97 -0.73
C THR A 3 -1.94 -11.96 -1.85
N HIS A 4 -1.14 -12.05 -2.91
CA HIS A 4 -1.28 -11.22 -4.10
C HIS A 4 -2.02 -12.00 -5.18
N PRO A 5 -3.08 -11.44 -5.80
CA PRO A 5 -3.56 -11.97 -7.04
C PRO A 5 -2.50 -11.82 -8.13
N PRO A 6 -2.52 -12.65 -9.18
CA PRO A 6 -1.83 -12.32 -10.41
C PRO A 6 -2.24 -10.93 -10.86
N GLU A 7 -1.29 -10.12 -11.30
CA GLU A 7 -1.61 -8.76 -11.76
C GLU A 7 -2.68 -8.80 -12.87
N PRO A 8 -3.84 -8.18 -12.63
CA PRO A 8 -4.97 -8.31 -13.54
C PRO A 8 -4.77 -7.53 -14.84
N GLY A 9 -3.72 -6.73 -14.94
CA GLY A 9 -3.61 -5.77 -16.02
C GLY A 9 -4.76 -4.76 -15.99
N PRO A 10 -5.14 -4.19 -17.15
CA PRO A 10 -6.26 -3.27 -17.25
C PRO A 10 -7.63 -3.97 -17.24
N ASP A 11 -7.66 -5.29 -17.11
CA ASP A 11 -8.86 -6.11 -17.26
C ASP A 11 -9.56 -6.30 -15.90
N ILE A 12 -10.67 -5.62 -15.72
CA ILE A 12 -11.46 -5.61 -14.49
C ILE A 12 -12.02 -6.99 -14.16
N GLU A 13 -12.49 -7.74 -15.17
CA GLU A 13 -13.04 -9.08 -14.96
C GLU A 13 -11.97 -10.05 -14.45
N LYS A 14 -10.73 -9.89 -14.92
CA LYS A 14 -9.61 -10.67 -14.38
C LYS A 14 -9.30 -10.28 -12.94
N ALA A 15 -9.37 -9.00 -12.58
CA ALA A 15 -9.19 -8.54 -11.21
C ALA A 15 -10.24 -9.17 -10.28
N ARG A 16 -11.50 -9.13 -10.66
CA ARG A 16 -12.63 -9.75 -9.94
C ARG A 16 -12.43 -11.25 -9.77
N SER A 17 -12.15 -11.94 -10.88
CA SER A 17 -11.98 -13.39 -10.88
C SER A 17 -10.81 -13.84 -10.00
N ALA A 18 -9.67 -13.14 -10.09
CA ALA A 18 -8.49 -13.43 -9.28
C ALA A 18 -8.76 -13.18 -7.78
N ALA A 19 -9.47 -12.11 -7.44
CA ALA A 19 -9.85 -11.84 -6.05
C ALA A 19 -10.77 -12.93 -5.48
N LEU A 20 -11.76 -13.38 -6.25
CA LEU A 20 -12.67 -14.45 -5.86
C LEU A 20 -11.94 -15.80 -5.70
N GLU A 21 -10.95 -16.09 -6.55
CA GLU A 21 -10.11 -17.29 -6.40
C GLU A 21 -9.33 -17.28 -5.10
N ILE A 22 -8.75 -16.12 -4.71
CA ILE A 22 -8.07 -15.95 -3.44
C ILE A 22 -9.01 -16.21 -2.26
N VAL A 23 -10.20 -15.63 -2.27
CA VAL A 23 -11.21 -15.86 -1.22
C VAL A 23 -11.63 -17.32 -1.17
N SER A 24 -11.85 -17.96 -2.32
CA SER A 24 -12.24 -19.38 -2.40
C SER A 24 -11.15 -20.31 -1.86
N SER A 25 -9.89 -19.89 -1.92
CA SER A 25 -8.75 -20.62 -1.34
C SER A 25 -8.60 -20.45 0.17
N GLY A 26 -9.49 -19.68 0.80
CA GLY A 26 -9.57 -19.50 2.26
C GLY A 26 -8.80 -18.30 2.80
N HIS A 27 -8.34 -17.38 1.95
CA HIS A 27 -7.74 -16.14 2.41
C HIS A 27 -8.82 -15.12 2.78
N THR A 28 -8.54 -14.33 3.82
CA THR A 28 -9.40 -13.24 4.30
C THR A 28 -8.86 -11.86 3.96
N ALA A 29 -7.74 -11.81 3.25
CA ALA A 29 -7.10 -10.57 2.85
C ALA A 29 -6.35 -10.75 1.52
N LEU A 30 -6.33 -9.69 0.71
CA LEU A 30 -5.57 -9.65 -0.54
C LEU A 30 -4.87 -8.29 -0.70
N LYS A 31 -3.66 -8.30 -1.27
CA LYS A 31 -2.90 -7.09 -1.57
C LYS A 31 -2.74 -6.94 -3.08
N MET A 32 -3.00 -5.76 -3.63
CA MET A 32 -2.93 -5.49 -5.06
C MET A 32 -2.41 -4.10 -5.36
N ASP A 33 -1.82 -3.95 -6.54
CA ASP A 33 -1.47 -2.68 -7.14
C ASP A 33 -2.46 -2.34 -8.25
N THR A 34 -3.42 -1.49 -7.94
CA THR A 34 -4.45 -1.06 -8.88
C THR A 34 -3.97 0.05 -9.83
N MET A 35 -2.79 0.60 -9.58
CA MET A 35 -2.25 1.78 -10.26
C MET A 35 -1.21 1.43 -11.33
N MET A 36 -0.67 0.21 -11.35
CA MET A 36 0.47 -0.17 -12.17
C MET A 36 0.24 0.07 -13.68
N HIS A 37 -0.95 -0.21 -14.18
CA HIS A 37 -1.29 -0.02 -15.60
C HIS A 37 -1.83 1.37 -15.93
N SER A 38 -1.90 2.23 -14.94
CA SER A 38 -2.44 3.59 -15.07
C SER A 38 -1.33 4.62 -15.29
N LEU A 39 -0.10 4.15 -15.31
CA LEU A 39 1.09 4.98 -15.50
C LEU A 39 1.41 5.10 -16.99
N HIS A 40 1.76 6.29 -17.43
CA HIS A 40 2.08 6.57 -18.83
C HIS A 40 3.15 5.60 -19.37
N GLY A 41 2.81 4.85 -20.41
CA GLY A 41 3.75 4.03 -21.18
C GLY A 41 4.26 2.76 -20.51
N GLY A 42 3.67 2.30 -19.40
CA GLY A 42 4.10 1.06 -18.74
C GLY A 42 5.46 1.14 -18.05
N ASN A 43 6.14 2.27 -18.15
CA ASN A 43 7.36 2.57 -17.40
C ASN A 43 7.00 3.51 -16.25
N ILE A 44 7.16 2.99 -15.07
CA ILE A 44 7.05 3.76 -13.83
C ILE A 44 8.28 4.67 -13.77
N GLY A 45 8.14 5.88 -14.28
CA GLY A 45 9.10 6.91 -14.02
C GLY A 45 8.98 7.34 -12.56
N PHE A 46 9.84 6.82 -11.69
CA PHE A 46 9.93 7.25 -10.29
C PHE A 46 10.09 8.77 -10.12
N LEU A 47 10.36 9.49 -11.21
CA LEU A 47 10.62 10.93 -11.20
C LEU A 47 9.36 11.77 -11.43
N ASP A 48 8.29 11.21 -12.01
CA ASP A 48 7.06 11.98 -12.26
C ASP A 48 6.20 12.12 -11.01
N GLY A 49 6.11 11.09 -10.20
CA GLY A 49 5.33 11.09 -8.97
C GLY A 49 3.83 11.32 -9.18
N GLU A 50 3.34 11.30 -10.41
CA GLU A 50 1.98 11.62 -10.79
C GLU A 50 1.27 10.45 -11.46
N ILE A 51 -0.05 10.48 -11.43
CA ILE A 51 -0.93 9.58 -12.16
C ILE A 51 -1.89 10.42 -13.00
N SER A 52 -2.24 9.95 -14.20
CA SER A 52 -3.24 10.65 -15.00
C SER A 52 -4.63 10.56 -14.35
N PRO A 53 -5.53 11.52 -14.63
CA PRO A 53 -6.92 11.43 -14.16
C PRO A 53 -7.58 10.09 -14.51
N GLU A 54 -7.41 9.62 -15.74
CA GLU A 54 -7.94 8.33 -16.21
C GLU A 54 -7.29 7.16 -15.45
N GLY A 55 -6.02 7.29 -15.08
CA GLY A 55 -5.31 6.32 -14.28
C GLY A 55 -5.87 6.23 -12.87
N ALA A 56 -6.12 7.37 -12.24
CA ALA A 56 -6.72 7.43 -10.91
C ALA A 56 -8.17 6.90 -10.90
N GLU A 57 -8.97 7.22 -11.92
CA GLU A 57 -10.32 6.69 -12.09
C GLU A 57 -10.32 5.18 -12.29
N ARG A 58 -9.36 4.66 -13.06
CA ARG A 58 -9.21 3.21 -13.26
C ARG A 58 -8.82 2.51 -11.95
N ALA A 59 -7.88 3.05 -11.21
CA ALA A 59 -7.47 2.49 -9.92
C ALA A 59 -8.66 2.41 -8.95
N GLU A 60 -9.45 3.47 -8.88
CA GLU A 60 -10.70 3.51 -8.13
C GLU A 60 -11.68 2.45 -8.61
N HIS A 61 -11.94 2.36 -9.91
CA HIS A 61 -12.89 1.42 -10.48
C HIS A 61 -12.50 -0.04 -10.23
N ILE A 62 -11.22 -0.40 -10.40
CA ILE A 62 -10.72 -1.75 -10.06
C ILE A 62 -10.95 -2.05 -8.58
N THR A 63 -10.64 -1.09 -7.70
CA THR A 63 -10.82 -1.28 -6.25
C THR A 63 -12.30 -1.45 -5.89
N ALA A 64 -13.18 -0.66 -6.50
CA ALA A 64 -14.63 -0.76 -6.32
C ALA A 64 -15.17 -2.12 -6.74
N GLU A 65 -14.79 -2.58 -7.93
CA GLU A 65 -15.23 -3.85 -8.51
C GLU A 65 -14.71 -5.06 -7.71
N VAL A 66 -13.48 -5.00 -7.23
CA VAL A 66 -12.94 -6.04 -6.35
C VAL A 66 -13.70 -6.03 -5.02
N ARG A 67 -13.95 -4.87 -4.41
CA ARG A 67 -14.73 -4.75 -3.18
C ARG A 67 -16.13 -5.32 -3.35
N ASP A 68 -16.82 -5.00 -4.44
CA ASP A 68 -18.13 -5.55 -4.75
C ASP A 68 -18.11 -7.09 -4.86
N ALA A 69 -17.07 -7.61 -5.51
CA ALA A 69 -16.94 -9.04 -5.72
C ALA A 69 -16.66 -9.82 -4.42
N VAL A 70 -15.76 -9.33 -3.56
CA VAL A 70 -15.31 -10.07 -2.38
C VAL A 70 -16.13 -9.78 -1.11
N GLY A 71 -16.96 -8.73 -1.12
CA GLY A 71 -17.77 -8.32 0.02
C GLY A 71 -17.00 -7.57 1.11
N PRO A 72 -17.70 -7.13 2.17
CA PRO A 72 -17.12 -6.23 3.19
C PRO A 72 -16.15 -6.92 4.16
N ASP A 73 -16.21 -8.24 4.29
CA ASP A 73 -15.45 -8.99 5.29
C ASP A 73 -14.01 -9.32 4.85
N ILE A 74 -13.67 -9.05 3.60
CA ILE A 74 -12.33 -9.30 3.04
C ILE A 74 -11.50 -8.02 3.12
N GLU A 75 -10.31 -8.10 3.68
CA GLU A 75 -9.38 -6.99 3.74
C GLU A 75 -8.72 -6.76 2.37
N ILE A 76 -8.83 -5.54 1.85
CA ILE A 76 -8.17 -5.11 0.61
C ILE A 76 -7.02 -4.18 0.98
N LEU A 77 -5.82 -4.55 0.58
CA LEU A 77 -4.60 -3.85 0.82
C LEU A 77 -4.10 -3.29 -0.50
N ILE A 78 -3.80 -2.00 -0.56
CA ILE A 78 -3.36 -1.33 -1.80
C ILE A 78 -1.91 -0.92 -1.67
N ASP A 79 -1.09 -1.35 -2.64
CA ASP A 79 0.34 -1.08 -2.68
C ASP A 79 0.67 -0.03 -3.74
N ALA A 80 1.24 1.09 -3.31
CA ALA A 80 1.64 2.20 -4.17
C ALA A 80 3.12 2.16 -4.56
N HIS A 81 3.93 1.28 -3.94
CA HIS A 81 5.34 1.07 -4.25
C HIS A 81 6.20 2.34 -4.19
N GLY A 82 5.87 3.32 -3.37
CA GLY A 82 6.63 4.55 -3.21
C GLY A 82 6.73 5.43 -4.47
N ARG A 83 5.71 5.39 -5.33
CA ARG A 83 5.79 6.01 -6.67
C ARG A 83 5.29 7.44 -6.76
N PHE A 84 4.51 7.90 -5.79
CA PHE A 84 3.77 9.15 -5.95
C PHE A 84 4.39 10.32 -5.20
N ASN A 85 4.16 11.51 -5.73
CA ASN A 85 4.36 12.73 -4.98
C ASN A 85 3.25 12.91 -3.93
N VAL A 86 3.44 13.82 -2.99
CA VAL A 86 2.50 14.02 -1.87
C VAL A 86 1.08 14.33 -2.32
N PRO A 87 0.83 15.30 -3.24
CA PRO A 87 -0.54 15.59 -3.67
C PRO A 87 -1.23 14.40 -4.33
N THR A 88 -0.52 13.65 -5.15
CA THR A 88 -1.05 12.47 -5.83
C THR A 88 -1.37 11.35 -4.84
N ALA A 89 -0.47 11.08 -3.89
CA ALA A 89 -0.69 10.08 -2.86
C ALA A 89 -1.91 10.40 -1.99
N ILE A 90 -2.08 11.65 -1.57
CA ILE A 90 -3.25 12.11 -0.80
C ILE A 90 -4.53 11.94 -1.61
N ASN A 91 -4.52 12.36 -2.88
CA ASN A 91 -5.69 12.24 -3.75
C ASN A 91 -6.11 10.77 -3.94
N LEU A 92 -5.15 9.88 -4.21
CA LEU A 92 -5.41 8.45 -4.36
C LEU A 92 -5.93 7.82 -3.05
N ALA A 93 -5.29 8.09 -1.91
CA ALA A 93 -5.73 7.57 -0.62
C ALA A 93 -7.19 7.95 -0.33
N ASN A 94 -7.53 9.23 -0.50
CA ASN A 94 -8.89 9.73 -0.26
C ASN A 94 -9.90 9.20 -1.29
N LYS A 95 -9.47 8.97 -2.53
CA LYS A 95 -10.30 8.39 -3.59
C LYS A 95 -10.63 6.92 -3.31
N LEU A 96 -9.71 6.19 -2.68
CA LEU A 96 -9.87 4.77 -2.35
C LEU A 96 -10.51 4.52 -0.97
N GLU A 97 -10.52 5.52 -0.08
CA GLU A 97 -11.10 5.43 1.27
C GLU A 97 -12.55 4.88 1.30
N PRO A 98 -13.48 5.31 0.40
CA PRO A 98 -14.86 4.84 0.41
C PRO A 98 -15.04 3.33 0.22
N TYR A 99 -14.04 2.67 -0.35
CA TYR A 99 -14.07 1.21 -0.57
C TYR A 99 -13.54 0.41 0.61
N GLY A 100 -13.24 1.08 1.74
CA GLY A 100 -12.83 0.41 2.97
C GLY A 100 -11.53 -0.37 2.82
N ILE A 101 -10.55 0.19 2.12
CA ILE A 101 -9.22 -0.44 2.01
C ILE A 101 -8.59 -0.55 3.40
N HIS A 102 -7.91 -1.66 3.67
CA HIS A 102 -7.32 -1.91 4.98
C HIS A 102 -6.11 -1.02 5.24
N TRP A 103 -5.23 -0.87 4.22
CA TRP A 103 -4.15 0.10 4.24
C TRP A 103 -3.76 0.58 2.82
N PHE A 104 -3.07 1.71 2.77
CA PHE A 104 -2.37 2.23 1.60
C PHE A 104 -0.87 2.16 1.87
N GLU A 105 -0.17 1.27 1.14
CA GLU A 105 1.21 0.92 1.38
C GLU A 105 2.15 1.78 0.54
N GLU A 106 3.28 2.22 1.16
CA GLU A 106 4.34 2.98 0.50
C GLU A 106 3.81 4.11 -0.40
N PRO A 107 3.02 5.06 0.12
CA PRO A 107 2.35 6.08 -0.69
C PRO A 107 3.32 7.01 -1.42
N VAL A 108 4.47 7.29 -0.80
CA VAL A 108 5.53 8.19 -1.30
C VAL A 108 6.90 7.52 -1.16
N PRO A 109 7.94 8.00 -1.88
CA PRO A 109 9.31 7.50 -1.70
C PRO A 109 9.78 7.58 -0.24
N VAL A 110 10.49 6.55 0.20
CA VAL A 110 10.91 6.38 1.62
C VAL A 110 11.97 7.38 2.09
N GLU A 111 12.61 8.09 1.18
CA GLU A 111 13.67 9.04 1.48
C GLU A 111 13.17 10.30 2.21
N SER A 112 11.86 10.53 2.25
CA SER A 112 11.29 11.71 2.89
C SER A 112 10.21 11.36 3.91
N TYR A 113 10.60 11.26 5.17
CA TYR A 113 9.65 11.14 6.30
C TYR A 113 8.69 12.33 6.38
N HIS A 114 9.13 13.53 5.97
CA HIS A 114 8.25 14.70 5.92
C HIS A 114 7.16 14.57 4.86
N ALA A 115 7.47 14.02 3.68
CA ALA A 115 6.46 13.73 2.67
C ALA A 115 5.44 12.69 3.18
N LEU A 116 5.91 11.64 3.83
CA LEU A 116 5.05 10.63 4.45
C LEU A 116 4.15 11.24 5.53
N GLN A 117 4.69 12.14 6.36
CA GLN A 117 3.93 12.87 7.37
C GLN A 117 2.79 13.68 6.76
N GLN A 118 3.04 14.40 5.66
CA GLN A 118 2.00 15.16 4.97
C GLN A 118 0.86 14.27 4.46
N VAL A 119 1.19 13.10 3.93
CA VAL A 119 0.17 12.11 3.53
C VAL A 119 -0.60 11.64 4.75
N ARG A 120 0.10 11.21 5.82
CA ARG A 120 -0.51 10.73 7.06
C ARG A 120 -1.50 11.71 7.66
N GLU A 121 -1.17 12.99 7.67
CA GLU A 121 -2.02 14.05 8.23
C GLU A 121 -3.23 14.43 7.33
N SER A 122 -3.23 13.98 6.07
CA SER A 122 -4.22 14.38 5.06
C SER A 122 -5.18 13.27 4.64
N THR A 123 -5.10 12.09 5.26
CA THR A 123 -5.99 10.97 4.98
C THR A 123 -6.38 10.22 6.25
N ASN A 124 -7.56 9.59 6.24
CA ASN A 124 -7.98 8.66 7.30
C ASN A 124 -7.61 7.20 6.97
N VAL A 125 -7.12 6.93 5.77
CA VAL A 125 -6.67 5.60 5.38
C VAL A 125 -5.43 5.23 6.18
N ARG A 126 -5.40 4.01 6.71
CA ARG A 126 -4.22 3.49 7.40
C ARG A 126 -3.04 3.40 6.44
N ILE A 127 -1.87 3.75 6.92
CA ILE A 127 -0.62 3.73 6.15
C ILE A 127 0.23 2.54 6.60
N SER A 128 0.79 1.83 5.62
CA SER A 128 1.79 0.79 5.83
C SER A 128 3.08 1.16 5.11
N VAL A 129 4.23 0.94 5.76
CA VAL A 129 5.56 1.19 5.17
C VAL A 129 6.57 0.16 5.67
N GLY A 130 7.71 0.08 5.02
CA GLY A 130 8.85 -0.62 5.59
C GLY A 130 9.55 -1.63 4.70
N GLU A 131 8.96 -2.04 3.58
CA GLU A 131 9.59 -2.99 2.66
C GLU A 131 10.93 -2.49 2.08
N ARG A 132 11.12 -1.16 2.03
CA ARG A 132 12.32 -0.48 1.51
C ARG A 132 13.23 0.06 2.59
N LEU A 133 12.82 -0.02 3.85
CA LEU A 133 13.64 0.45 4.96
C LEU A 133 14.64 -0.64 5.38
N HIS A 134 15.85 -0.20 5.69
CA HIS A 134 16.92 -1.05 6.19
C HIS A 134 17.01 -0.87 7.70
N THR A 135 17.66 -1.62 8.42
CA THR A 135 17.93 -1.55 9.85
C THR A 135 16.89 -0.82 10.73
N ARG A 136 16.84 -1.11 12.00
CA ARG A 136 15.94 -0.44 12.98
C ARG A 136 16.07 1.09 13.03
N PHE A 137 17.22 1.63 12.62
CA PHE A 137 17.45 3.07 12.71
C PHE A 137 16.60 3.88 11.75
N GLU A 138 16.24 3.31 10.59
CA GLU A 138 15.34 3.94 9.63
C GLU A 138 13.87 3.85 10.08
N PHE A 139 13.53 2.92 10.97
CA PHE A 139 12.19 2.82 11.56
C PHE A 139 11.97 3.78 12.74
N VAL A 140 13.03 4.27 13.41
CA VAL A 140 12.89 5.18 14.55
C VAL A 140 12.04 6.41 14.22
N PRO A 141 12.29 7.16 13.11
CA PRO A 141 11.45 8.30 12.76
C PRO A 141 9.98 7.94 12.47
N ILE A 142 9.73 6.73 11.93
CA ILE A 142 8.37 6.24 11.69
C ILE A 142 7.62 6.12 13.03
N PHE A 143 8.24 5.51 14.02
CA PHE A 143 7.63 5.27 15.33
C PHE A 143 7.47 6.57 16.12
N GLU A 144 8.54 7.36 16.25
CA GLU A 144 8.53 8.59 17.05
C GLU A 144 7.52 9.63 16.56
N ASN A 145 7.26 9.69 15.25
CA ASN A 145 6.34 10.63 14.64
C ASN A 145 4.99 10.01 14.24
N ASN A 146 4.75 8.73 14.57
CA ASN A 146 3.51 8.01 14.25
C ASN A 146 3.13 8.11 12.76
N LEU A 147 4.11 7.85 11.88
CA LEU A 147 3.96 8.04 10.43
C LEU A 147 3.23 6.89 9.74
N ALA A 148 3.07 5.76 10.39
CA ALA A 148 2.39 4.58 9.85
C ALA A 148 1.59 3.85 10.93
N ASP A 149 0.57 3.11 10.49
CA ASP A 149 -0.24 2.22 11.35
C ASP A 149 0.32 0.79 11.35
N TYR A 150 1.04 0.44 10.29
CA TYR A 150 1.67 -0.86 10.10
C TYR A 150 3.09 -0.70 9.57
N VAL A 151 3.96 -1.62 9.94
CA VAL A 151 5.31 -1.72 9.36
C VAL A 151 5.54 -3.12 8.81
N MET A 152 6.14 -3.20 7.62
CA MET A 152 6.42 -4.45 6.92
C MET A 152 7.91 -4.57 6.59
N PRO A 153 8.78 -4.70 7.59
CA PRO A 153 10.21 -4.88 7.36
C PRO A 153 10.50 -6.22 6.66
N ASP A 154 11.24 -6.18 5.55
CA ASP A 154 11.76 -7.39 4.91
C ASP A 154 12.94 -7.94 5.71
N VAL A 155 12.90 -9.22 6.05
CA VAL A 155 13.92 -9.86 6.89
C VAL A 155 15.32 -9.83 6.27
N THR A 156 15.39 -9.88 4.94
CA THR A 156 16.66 -9.86 4.23
C THR A 156 17.23 -8.44 4.15
N TRP A 157 16.39 -7.48 3.82
CA TRP A 157 16.79 -6.07 3.65
C TRP A 157 17.11 -5.39 4.97
N THR A 158 16.39 -5.70 6.03
CA THR A 158 16.64 -5.10 7.34
C THR A 158 17.88 -5.60 8.05
N GLY A 159 18.48 -6.69 7.58
CA GLY A 159 19.72 -7.24 8.17
C GLY A 159 19.53 -8.52 8.97
N GLY A 160 18.46 -9.28 8.67
CA GLY A 160 18.23 -10.62 9.20
C GLY A 160 17.28 -10.68 10.40
N ILE A 161 17.03 -11.89 10.87
CA ILE A 161 16.04 -12.21 11.91
C ILE A 161 16.26 -11.40 13.20
N SER A 162 17.51 -11.21 13.60
CA SER A 162 17.84 -10.46 14.84
C SER A 162 17.46 -8.98 14.74
N GLU A 163 17.62 -8.39 13.58
CA GLU A 163 17.24 -6.99 13.33
C GLU A 163 15.73 -6.84 13.22
N LEU A 164 15.07 -7.75 12.46
CA LEU A 164 13.62 -7.81 12.37
C LEU A 164 12.95 -7.90 13.75
N LYS A 165 13.48 -8.76 14.65
CA LYS A 165 12.96 -8.89 16.01
C LYS A 165 13.07 -7.57 16.80
N LYS A 166 14.16 -6.81 16.64
CA LYS A 166 14.33 -5.52 17.30
C LYS A 166 13.34 -4.49 16.76
N ILE A 167 13.15 -4.44 15.45
CA ILE A 167 12.15 -3.57 14.81
C ILE A 167 10.76 -3.89 15.37
N SER A 168 10.36 -5.16 15.39
CA SER A 168 9.06 -5.59 15.91
C SER A 168 8.87 -5.23 17.39
N THR A 169 9.92 -5.40 18.22
CA THR A 169 9.86 -5.03 19.64
C THR A 169 9.74 -3.51 19.83
N MET A 170 10.38 -2.72 18.96
CA MET A 170 10.23 -1.26 18.99
C MET A 170 8.82 -0.85 18.54
N ALA A 171 8.30 -1.42 17.44
CA ALA A 171 6.95 -1.15 16.95
C ALA A 171 5.90 -1.42 18.03
N GLU A 172 6.00 -2.57 18.74
CA GLU A 172 5.11 -2.93 19.85
C GLU A 172 5.07 -1.83 20.94
N ALA A 173 6.21 -1.21 21.26
CA ALA A 173 6.28 -0.15 22.25
C ALA A 173 5.56 1.15 21.84
N PHE A 174 5.34 1.34 20.53
CA PHE A 174 4.62 2.47 19.95
C PHE A 174 3.19 2.10 19.47
N TYR A 175 2.73 0.87 19.74
CA TYR A 175 1.43 0.35 19.31
C TYR A 175 1.25 0.30 17.78
N ILE A 176 2.33 0.02 17.06
CA ILE A 176 2.37 -0.16 15.59
C ILE A 176 2.60 -1.64 15.27
#